data_3480a03da20bbbeef27bfb6ebb314308
#
_entry.id   3480a03da20bbbeef27bfb6ebb314308
#
_cell.length_a   1.000
_cell.length_b   1.000
_cell.length_c   1.000
_cell.angle_alpha   90.00
_cell.angle_beta   90.00
_cell.angle_gamma   90.00
#
_symmetry.space_group_name_H-M   'P 1'
#
loop_
_entity.id
_entity.type
_entity.pdbx_description
1 polymer ?
#
loop_
_entity_poly.entity_id
_entity_poly.type
_entity_poly.pdbx_seq_one_letter_code
_entity_poly.pdbx_strand_id
1 'polypeptide(L)'
;MIYLFLSCFILFIGVSVWERRTIWLGILFCLMLASAFASLLPFIQYPSLWFYLIFLPIILLLSVGPLGFALLCLYKSFQLLYKEGRRWSNFLSFALGLGGLLIIFSYSHTETADYIQHRSWLLAVYTAFMLLVFYFTVQLIFFTTASVLNFTFTFVKKADYVLVLGAGLLGDRVTPLLASRIDKGISVYQKNPGSKLIMSGGQGSDESVSEAEAMRNYALKQGVPSQDIIVEKQSRNTRENMRFSKTLIKDGAPVAIVTSYYHLFRALTLARQEKLKSFGYGAKTRFYFTLNAFIREFIGYLMQTKKWQLLTFLILACCYCIFRYLFN
;
A
#
# COMPACT_ATOMS: atom_id res chain seq x y z
N MET A 1 20.30 -22.29 6.62
CA MET A 1 19.47 -21.09 6.82
C MET A 1 20.23 -19.78 6.60
N ILE A 2 21.46 -19.61 7.11
CA ILE A 2 22.24 -18.39 6.94
C ILE A 2 22.51 -18.00 5.48
N TYR A 3 22.79 -18.97 4.60
CA TYR A 3 22.96 -18.72 3.17
C TYR A 3 21.69 -18.20 2.50
N LEU A 4 20.51 -18.69 2.94
CA LEU A 4 19.22 -18.18 2.45
C LEU A 4 19.01 -16.73 2.87
N PHE A 5 19.32 -16.40 4.13
CA PHE A 5 19.28 -15.01 4.62
C PHE A 5 20.19 -14.11 3.79
N LEU A 6 21.45 -14.49 3.59
CA LEU A 6 22.41 -13.70 2.81
C LEU A 6 21.94 -13.51 1.35
N SER A 7 21.39 -14.56 0.73
CA SER A 7 20.83 -14.46 -0.62
C SER A 7 19.65 -13.51 -0.68
N CYS A 8 18.70 -13.60 0.25
CA CYS A 8 17.56 -12.68 0.34
C CYS A 8 18.01 -11.25 0.61
N PHE A 9 19.01 -11.05 1.47
CA PHE A 9 19.58 -9.74 1.78
C PHE A 9 20.22 -9.09 0.55
N ILE A 10 21.07 -9.83 -0.19
CA ILE A 10 21.70 -9.33 -1.43
C ILE A 10 20.63 -8.95 -2.47
N LEU A 11 19.63 -9.82 -2.68
CA LEU A 11 18.53 -9.55 -3.61
C LEU A 11 17.71 -8.32 -3.17
N PHE A 12 17.43 -8.19 -1.87
CA PHE A 12 16.72 -7.03 -1.32
C PHE A 12 17.50 -5.73 -1.58
N ILE A 13 18.81 -5.72 -1.33
CA ILE A 13 19.64 -4.54 -1.63
C ILE A 13 19.64 -4.27 -3.14
N GLY A 14 19.82 -5.29 -3.98
CA GLY A 14 19.77 -5.14 -5.43
C GLY A 14 18.47 -4.48 -5.92
N VAL A 15 17.31 -4.99 -5.47
CA VAL A 15 16.00 -4.41 -5.82
C VAL A 15 15.82 -3.00 -5.22
N SER A 16 16.30 -2.76 -4.00
CA SER A 16 16.22 -1.44 -3.35
C SER A 16 16.96 -0.35 -4.12
N VAL A 17 18.09 -0.69 -4.74
CA VAL A 17 18.92 0.24 -5.51
C VAL A 17 18.41 0.39 -6.93
N TRP A 18 18.08 -0.72 -7.59
CA TRP A 18 17.71 -0.70 -9.01
C TRP A 18 16.27 -0.20 -9.23
N GLU A 19 15.28 -0.88 -8.62
CA GLU A 19 13.85 -0.55 -8.85
C GLU A 19 12.99 -0.86 -7.61
N ARG A 20 12.98 0.09 -6.69
CA ARG A 20 12.23 -0.05 -5.43
C ARG A 20 10.70 0.12 -5.56
N ARG A 21 10.20 0.62 -6.72
CA ARG A 21 8.79 0.84 -7.01
C ARG A 21 8.08 -0.45 -7.43
N THR A 22 8.33 -1.53 -6.68
CA THR A 22 7.82 -2.87 -6.98
C THR A 22 7.43 -3.61 -5.70
N ILE A 23 6.48 -4.54 -5.82
CA ILE A 23 6.07 -5.41 -4.71
C ILE A 23 7.21 -6.33 -4.25
N TRP A 24 8.17 -6.65 -5.16
CA TRP A 24 9.34 -7.48 -4.85
C TRP A 24 10.16 -6.95 -3.68
N LEU A 25 10.15 -5.61 -3.48
CA LEU A 25 10.81 -5.01 -2.33
C LEU A 25 10.21 -5.50 -1.00
N GLY A 26 8.87 -5.58 -0.92
CA GLY A 26 8.18 -6.11 0.26
C GLY A 26 8.35 -7.61 0.43
N ILE A 27 8.27 -8.37 -0.68
CA ILE A 27 8.45 -9.84 -0.67
C ILE A 27 9.85 -10.20 -0.16
N LEU A 28 10.89 -9.61 -0.74
CA LEU A 28 12.29 -9.91 -0.37
C LEU A 28 12.60 -9.49 1.05
N PHE A 29 12.06 -8.36 1.52
CA PHE A 29 12.20 -7.94 2.91
C PHE A 29 11.56 -8.95 3.87
N CYS A 30 10.33 -9.39 3.60
CA CYS A 30 9.65 -10.40 4.42
C CYS A 30 10.39 -11.76 4.40
N LEU A 31 10.89 -12.20 3.23
CA LEU A 31 11.69 -13.42 3.13
C LEU A 31 13.02 -13.30 3.87
N MET A 32 13.67 -12.13 3.81
CA MET A 32 14.88 -11.84 4.57
C MET A 32 14.62 -11.95 6.08
N LEU A 33 13.52 -11.34 6.58
CA LEU A 33 13.17 -11.43 8.00
C LEU A 33 12.81 -12.87 8.41
N ALA A 34 12.03 -13.58 7.58
CA ALA A 34 11.66 -14.98 7.84
C ALA A 34 12.88 -15.89 7.88
N SER A 35 13.83 -15.73 6.96
CA SER A 35 15.07 -16.52 6.93
C SER A 35 16.03 -16.17 8.06
N ALA A 36 16.08 -14.89 8.49
CA ALA A 36 16.80 -14.48 9.69
C ALA A 36 16.21 -15.15 10.93
N PHE A 37 14.88 -15.10 11.09
CA PHE A 37 14.18 -15.75 12.19
C PHE A 37 14.43 -17.28 12.19
N ALA A 38 14.30 -17.93 11.03
CA ALA A 38 14.58 -19.37 10.89
C ALA A 38 16.03 -19.73 11.24
N SER A 39 16.98 -18.82 11.07
CA SER A 39 18.38 -19.03 11.46
C SER A 39 18.59 -19.01 12.97
N LEU A 40 17.65 -18.42 13.72
CA LEU A 40 17.66 -18.38 15.19
C LEU A 40 17.00 -19.63 15.81
N LEU A 41 16.20 -20.42 15.06
CA LEU A 41 15.49 -21.58 15.59
C LEU A 41 16.41 -22.64 16.26
N PRO A 42 17.64 -22.94 15.79
CA PRO A 42 18.54 -23.88 16.48
C PRO A 42 18.90 -23.45 17.90
N PHE A 43 18.87 -22.15 18.21
CA PHE A 43 19.16 -21.63 19.55
C PHE A 43 18.02 -21.84 20.54
N ILE A 44 16.85 -22.31 20.08
CA ILE A 44 15.69 -22.66 20.94
C ILE A 44 16.04 -23.83 21.89
N GLN A 45 16.97 -24.71 21.50
CA GLN A 45 17.39 -25.84 22.35
C GLN A 45 18.05 -25.42 23.67
N TYR A 46 18.54 -24.17 23.74
CA TYR A 46 19.15 -23.60 24.94
C TYR A 46 18.48 -22.26 25.28
N PRO A 47 17.24 -22.30 25.87
CA PRO A 47 16.48 -21.08 26.14
C PRO A 47 17.20 -20.24 27.18
N SER A 48 17.83 -19.17 26.71
CA SER A 48 18.39 -18.10 27.55
C SER A 48 17.34 -17.00 27.77
N LEU A 49 17.59 -16.11 28.71
CA LEU A 49 16.73 -14.93 28.93
C LEU A 49 16.49 -14.13 27.64
N TRP A 50 17.52 -14.01 26.80
CA TRP A 50 17.46 -13.34 25.51
C TRP A 50 16.48 -14.00 24.53
N PHE A 51 16.37 -15.32 24.58
CA PHE A 51 15.37 -16.06 23.80
C PHE A 51 13.95 -15.61 24.15
N TYR A 52 13.60 -15.58 25.43
CA TYR A 52 12.27 -15.16 25.88
C TYR A 52 12.00 -13.68 25.52
N LEU A 53 13.00 -12.79 25.67
CA LEU A 53 12.85 -11.37 25.32
C LEU A 53 12.56 -11.15 23.84
N ILE A 54 13.08 -11.98 22.94
CA ILE A 54 12.87 -11.86 21.48
C ILE A 54 11.60 -12.59 21.04
N PHE A 55 11.39 -13.82 21.48
CA PHE A 55 10.33 -14.68 20.95
C PHE A 55 8.97 -14.44 21.60
N LEU A 56 8.91 -14.11 22.89
CA LEU A 56 7.64 -13.87 23.57
C LEU A 56 6.84 -12.71 22.99
N PRO A 57 7.42 -11.53 22.67
CA PRO A 57 6.70 -10.45 21.98
C PRO A 57 6.20 -10.86 20.61
N ILE A 58 6.95 -11.67 19.87
CA ILE A 58 6.56 -12.15 18.52
C ILE A 58 5.38 -13.12 18.65
N ILE A 59 5.43 -14.07 19.59
CA ILE A 59 4.35 -15.01 19.85
C ILE A 59 3.08 -14.25 20.28
N LEU A 60 3.21 -13.29 21.20
CA LEU A 60 2.11 -12.42 21.63
C LEU A 60 1.52 -11.64 20.45
N LEU A 61 2.36 -11.06 19.60
CA LEU A 61 1.91 -10.33 18.42
C LEU A 61 1.17 -11.24 17.43
N LEU A 62 1.64 -12.46 17.23
CA LEU A 62 1.00 -13.41 16.31
C LEU A 62 -0.29 -14.00 16.86
N SER A 63 -0.40 -14.20 18.19
CA SER A 63 -1.58 -14.78 18.83
C SER A 63 -2.70 -13.74 19.08
N VAL A 64 -2.35 -12.58 19.63
CA VAL A 64 -3.32 -11.53 20.01
C VAL A 64 -3.46 -10.45 18.93
N GLY A 65 -2.41 -10.26 18.10
CA GLY A 65 -2.35 -9.24 17.06
C GLY A 65 -3.52 -9.27 16.06
N PRO A 66 -3.92 -10.42 15.51
CA PRO A 66 -5.05 -10.52 14.59
C PRO A 66 -6.37 -10.04 15.22
N LEU A 67 -6.65 -10.41 16.47
CA LEU A 67 -7.82 -9.94 17.21
C LEU A 67 -7.74 -8.43 17.45
N GLY A 68 -6.60 -7.93 17.93
CA GLY A 68 -6.37 -6.49 18.14
C GLY A 68 -6.51 -5.69 16.83
N PHE A 69 -6.01 -6.22 15.73
CA PHE A 69 -6.14 -5.58 14.41
C PHE A 69 -7.60 -5.54 13.94
N ALA A 70 -8.35 -6.64 14.08
CA ALA A 70 -9.77 -6.68 13.72
C ALA A 70 -10.59 -5.67 14.55
N LEU A 71 -10.37 -5.60 15.85
CA LEU A 71 -11.01 -4.61 16.75
C LEU A 71 -10.61 -3.17 16.37
N LEU A 72 -9.34 -2.93 16.05
CA LEU A 72 -8.87 -1.62 15.57
C LEU A 72 -9.57 -1.22 14.25
N CYS A 73 -9.74 -2.15 13.33
CA CYS A 73 -10.45 -1.92 12.07
C CYS A 73 -11.91 -1.51 12.34
N LEU A 74 -12.61 -2.19 13.23
CA LEU A 74 -13.98 -1.83 13.62
C LEU A 74 -14.03 -0.45 14.30
N TYR A 75 -13.19 -0.22 15.29
CA TYR A 75 -13.14 1.08 15.98
C TYR A 75 -12.89 2.24 15.03
N LYS A 76 -11.90 2.11 14.14
CA LYS A 76 -11.60 3.17 13.16
C LYS A 76 -12.67 3.32 12.09
N SER A 77 -13.37 2.24 11.75
CA SER A 77 -14.52 2.31 10.86
C SER A 77 -15.67 3.11 11.45
N PHE A 78 -16.04 2.87 12.70
CA PHE A 78 -17.07 3.67 13.38
C PHE A 78 -16.69 5.14 13.45
N GLN A 79 -15.43 5.44 13.77
CA GLN A 79 -14.92 6.83 13.79
C GLN A 79 -14.99 7.49 12.39
N LEU A 80 -14.70 6.74 11.33
CA LEU A 80 -14.76 7.22 9.94
C LEU A 80 -16.21 7.48 9.52
N LEU A 81 -17.12 6.52 9.76
CA LEU A 81 -18.53 6.63 9.40
C LEU A 81 -19.22 7.79 10.12
N TYR A 82 -18.82 8.09 11.35
CA TYR A 82 -19.33 9.24 12.10
C TYR A 82 -18.84 10.58 11.54
N LYS A 83 -17.56 10.66 11.10
CA LYS A 83 -16.94 11.92 10.64
C LYS A 83 -17.13 12.23 9.15
N GLU A 84 -17.10 11.18 8.30
CA GLU A 84 -17.07 11.33 6.83
C GLU A 84 -18.35 10.81 6.16
N GLY A 85 -19.32 10.32 6.95
CA GLY A 85 -20.60 9.83 6.47
C GLY A 85 -20.59 8.37 5.94
N ARG A 86 -21.80 7.85 5.62
CA ARG A 86 -22.05 6.43 5.32
C ARG A 86 -21.95 6.13 3.82
N ARG A 87 -20.85 6.47 3.17
CA ARG A 87 -20.58 6.04 1.77
C ARG A 87 -20.08 4.60 1.77
N TRP A 88 -20.43 3.81 0.75
CA TRP A 88 -20.02 2.40 0.62
C TRP A 88 -18.51 2.19 0.74
N SER A 89 -17.72 3.10 0.18
CA SER A 89 -16.26 3.08 0.28
C SER A 89 -15.73 3.21 1.72
N ASN A 90 -16.53 3.73 2.65
CA ASN A 90 -16.14 3.90 4.05
C ASN A 90 -16.38 2.64 4.90
N PHE A 91 -17.05 1.61 4.36
CA PHE A 91 -17.28 0.34 5.04
C PHE A 91 -16.18 -0.70 4.83
N LEU A 92 -15.12 -0.41 4.07
CA LEU A 92 -14.06 -1.38 3.77
C LEU A 92 -13.33 -1.86 5.03
N SER A 93 -12.96 -0.94 5.94
CA SER A 93 -12.33 -1.30 7.21
C SER A 93 -13.29 -2.04 8.15
N PHE A 94 -14.60 -1.74 8.10
CA PHE A 94 -15.62 -2.49 8.83
C PHE A 94 -15.71 -3.94 8.34
N ALA A 95 -15.82 -4.12 7.03
CA ALA A 95 -15.87 -5.45 6.42
C ALA A 95 -14.63 -6.30 6.73
N LEU A 96 -13.44 -5.68 6.70
CA LEU A 96 -12.20 -6.36 7.06
C LEU A 96 -12.17 -6.76 8.55
N GLY A 97 -12.58 -5.86 9.45
CA GLY A 97 -12.63 -6.14 10.88
C GLY A 97 -13.64 -7.22 11.24
N LEU A 98 -14.86 -7.11 10.70
CA LEU A 98 -15.92 -8.11 10.94
C LEU A 98 -15.53 -9.47 10.34
N GLY A 99 -15.04 -9.50 9.10
CA GLY A 99 -14.57 -10.73 8.45
C GLY A 99 -13.45 -11.40 9.24
N GLY A 100 -12.48 -10.61 9.74
CA GLY A 100 -11.41 -11.12 10.60
C GLY A 100 -11.93 -11.76 11.89
N LEU A 101 -12.90 -11.13 12.57
CA LEU A 101 -13.53 -11.71 13.77
C LEU A 101 -14.27 -13.00 13.42
N LEU A 102 -15.06 -13.02 12.36
CA LEU A 102 -15.79 -14.22 11.93
C LEU A 102 -14.84 -15.40 11.65
N ILE A 103 -13.69 -15.15 11.03
CA ILE A 103 -12.67 -16.17 10.78
C ILE A 103 -12.09 -16.69 12.09
N ILE A 104 -11.72 -15.79 13.04
CA ILE A 104 -11.16 -16.17 14.33
C ILE A 104 -12.17 -17.01 15.11
N PHE A 105 -13.45 -16.60 15.16
CA PHE A 105 -14.48 -17.34 15.86
C PHE A 105 -14.83 -18.67 15.19
N SER A 106 -14.89 -18.73 13.85
CA SER A 106 -15.20 -19.99 13.14
C SER A 106 -14.13 -21.06 13.37
N TYR A 107 -12.86 -20.66 13.54
CA TYR A 107 -11.77 -21.59 13.82
C TYR A 107 -11.77 -22.12 15.26
N SER A 108 -12.33 -21.36 16.21
CA SER A 108 -12.34 -21.74 17.64
C SER A 108 -13.46 -22.73 18.01
N HIS A 109 -14.48 -22.93 17.14
CA HIS A 109 -15.59 -23.85 17.40
C HIS A 109 -15.26 -25.27 16.90
N THR A 110 -14.95 -26.17 17.82
CA THR A 110 -14.66 -27.60 17.55
C THR A 110 -15.81 -28.32 16.86
N GLU A 111 -17.07 -28.02 17.21
CA GLU A 111 -18.28 -28.59 16.58
C GLU A 111 -18.39 -28.23 15.08
N THR A 112 -18.03 -26.99 14.71
CA THR A 112 -18.04 -26.56 13.30
C THR A 112 -16.92 -27.26 12.51
N ALA A 113 -15.77 -27.49 13.11
CA ALA A 113 -14.66 -28.21 12.50
C ALA A 113 -15.04 -29.67 12.24
N ASP A 114 -15.67 -30.32 13.21
CA ASP A 114 -16.12 -31.70 13.12
C ASP A 114 -17.19 -31.89 12.04
N TYR A 115 -18.20 -30.99 11.99
CA TYR A 115 -19.23 -30.99 10.95
C TYR A 115 -18.65 -30.80 9.53
N ILE A 116 -17.63 -29.96 9.37
CA ILE A 116 -16.99 -29.71 8.08
C ILE A 116 -16.11 -30.90 7.66
N GLN A 117 -15.37 -31.52 8.60
CA GLN A 117 -14.48 -32.65 8.33
C GLN A 117 -15.21 -33.89 7.80
N HIS A 118 -16.43 -34.15 8.25
CA HIS A 118 -17.21 -35.30 7.82
C HIS A 118 -17.88 -35.13 6.43
N ARG A 119 -17.76 -33.95 5.78
CA ARG A 119 -18.35 -33.68 4.46
C ARG A 119 -17.28 -33.19 3.48
N SER A 120 -16.82 -34.08 2.62
CA SER A 120 -15.70 -33.81 1.69
C SER A 120 -15.86 -32.53 0.84
N TRP A 121 -17.08 -32.24 0.39
CA TRP A 121 -17.33 -31.02 -0.40
C TRP A 121 -17.28 -29.74 0.44
N LEU A 122 -17.79 -29.75 1.69
CA LEU A 122 -17.72 -28.63 2.63
C LEU A 122 -16.25 -28.35 3.01
N LEU A 123 -15.49 -29.41 3.28
CA LEU A 123 -14.06 -29.31 3.56
C LEU A 123 -13.32 -28.66 2.38
N ALA A 124 -13.64 -29.08 1.14
CA ALA A 124 -13.02 -28.48 -0.04
C ALA A 124 -13.35 -27.00 -0.18
N VAL A 125 -14.60 -26.59 -0.01
CA VAL A 125 -15.02 -25.17 -0.05
C VAL A 125 -14.37 -24.36 1.06
N TYR A 126 -14.36 -24.88 2.29
CA TYR A 126 -13.73 -24.22 3.42
C TYR A 126 -12.22 -24.05 3.20
N THR A 127 -11.53 -25.09 2.73
CA THR A 127 -10.09 -25.04 2.45
C THR A 127 -9.78 -24.04 1.33
N ALA A 128 -10.58 -24.04 0.25
CA ALA A 128 -10.42 -23.06 -0.83
C ALA A 128 -10.62 -21.62 -0.33
N PHE A 129 -11.62 -21.39 0.52
CA PHE A 129 -11.86 -20.09 1.14
C PHE A 129 -10.67 -19.66 2.04
N MET A 130 -10.17 -20.56 2.88
CA MET A 130 -9.00 -20.26 3.74
C MET A 130 -7.73 -19.99 2.93
N LEU A 131 -7.49 -20.73 1.85
CA LEU A 131 -6.38 -20.45 0.94
C LEU A 131 -6.50 -19.08 0.29
N LEU A 132 -7.70 -18.67 -0.08
CA LEU A 132 -7.95 -17.34 -0.64
C LEU A 132 -7.72 -16.23 0.40
N VAL A 133 -8.20 -16.42 1.63
CA VAL A 133 -7.94 -15.50 2.75
C VAL A 133 -6.45 -15.40 3.03
N PHE A 134 -5.76 -16.54 3.11
CA PHE A 134 -4.31 -16.58 3.31
C PHE A 134 -3.57 -15.84 2.19
N TYR A 135 -3.93 -16.12 0.94
CA TYR A 135 -3.34 -15.44 -0.22
C TYR A 135 -3.46 -13.92 -0.14
N PHE A 136 -4.66 -13.38 0.11
CA PHE A 136 -4.86 -11.94 0.22
C PHE A 136 -4.19 -11.34 1.45
N THR A 137 -4.11 -12.07 2.56
CA THR A 137 -3.39 -11.63 3.76
C THR A 137 -1.90 -11.49 3.47
N VAL A 138 -1.28 -12.47 2.83
CA VAL A 138 0.13 -12.42 2.42
C VAL A 138 0.37 -11.27 1.43
N GLN A 139 -0.51 -11.09 0.45
CA GLN A 139 -0.43 -9.96 -0.48
C GLN A 139 -0.54 -8.61 0.25
N LEU A 140 -1.43 -8.49 1.24
CA LEU A 140 -1.57 -7.28 2.05
C LEU A 140 -0.29 -6.99 2.85
N ILE A 141 0.33 -8.02 3.44
CA ILE A 141 1.61 -7.89 4.16
C ILE A 141 2.70 -7.37 3.21
N PHE A 142 2.85 -7.97 2.02
CA PHE A 142 3.85 -7.54 1.04
C PHE A 142 3.60 -6.11 0.55
N PHE A 143 2.34 -5.78 0.27
CA PHE A 143 1.94 -4.43 -0.13
C PHE A 143 2.22 -3.40 0.97
N THR A 144 1.89 -3.73 2.22
CA THR A 144 2.14 -2.86 3.39
C THR A 144 3.63 -2.64 3.57
N THR A 145 4.43 -3.72 3.55
CA THR A 145 5.89 -3.64 3.68
C THR A 145 6.50 -2.80 2.57
N ALA A 146 6.14 -3.05 1.31
CA ALA A 146 6.63 -2.26 0.18
C ALA A 146 6.22 -0.78 0.29
N SER A 147 5.00 -0.49 0.77
CA SER A 147 4.51 0.87 0.99
C SER A 147 5.31 1.60 2.08
N VAL A 148 5.54 0.94 3.22
CA VAL A 148 6.31 1.49 4.34
C VAL A 148 7.75 1.75 3.92
N LEU A 149 8.42 0.81 3.25
CA LEU A 149 9.80 0.96 2.78
C LEU A 149 9.93 2.12 1.77
N ASN A 150 8.97 2.28 0.86
CA ASN A 150 8.98 3.39 -0.09
C ASN A 150 8.69 4.75 0.55
N PHE A 151 7.93 4.78 1.64
CA PHE A 151 7.66 6.00 2.38
C PHE A 151 8.81 6.40 3.32
N THR A 152 9.38 5.44 4.06
CA THR A 152 10.35 5.71 5.14
C THR A 152 11.75 5.99 4.59
N PHE A 153 12.19 5.23 3.60
CA PHE A 153 13.54 5.33 3.02
C PHE A 153 13.54 6.13 1.72
N THR A 154 13.03 7.36 1.79
CA THR A 154 13.15 8.28 0.66
C THR A 154 14.55 8.90 0.69
N PHE A 155 15.44 8.39 -0.15
CA PHE A 155 16.75 9.06 -0.36
C PHE A 155 16.49 10.42 -1.00
N VAL A 156 17.11 11.47 -0.44
CA VAL A 156 17.05 12.82 -1.00
C VAL A 156 17.73 12.79 -2.37
N LYS A 157 16.93 12.81 -3.41
CA LYS A 157 17.40 12.90 -4.81
C LYS A 157 17.03 14.27 -5.34
N LYS A 158 17.88 14.85 -6.18
CA LYS A 158 17.52 16.05 -6.94
C LYS A 158 16.38 15.73 -7.90
N ALA A 159 15.42 16.64 -7.97
CA ALA A 159 14.27 16.57 -8.88
C ALA A 159 14.26 17.80 -9.79
N ASP A 160 14.06 17.57 -11.08
CA ASP A 160 13.84 18.66 -12.03
C ASP A 160 12.36 19.07 -12.06
N TYR A 161 11.48 18.13 -11.68
CA TYR A 161 10.04 18.35 -11.58
C TYR A 161 9.48 17.78 -10.28
N VAL A 162 8.56 18.52 -9.66
CA VAL A 162 7.79 18.08 -8.50
C VAL A 162 6.34 17.92 -8.95
N LEU A 163 5.86 16.68 -9.08
CA LEU A 163 4.51 16.33 -9.51
C LEU A 163 3.61 16.13 -8.31
N VAL A 164 2.67 17.03 -8.08
CA VAL A 164 1.67 16.94 -7.01
C VAL A 164 0.36 16.39 -7.58
N LEU A 165 -0.12 15.28 -7.00
CA LEU A 165 -1.34 14.62 -7.43
C LEU A 165 -2.58 15.16 -6.72
N GLY A 166 -3.65 15.38 -7.45
CA GLY A 166 -4.96 15.78 -6.94
C GLY A 166 -5.58 14.76 -5.96
N ALA A 167 -6.57 15.20 -5.20
CA ALA A 167 -7.28 14.42 -4.18
C ALA A 167 -8.77 14.76 -4.03
N GLY A 168 -9.34 15.47 -5.01
CA GLY A 168 -10.71 15.99 -4.99
C GLY A 168 -10.84 17.35 -4.32
N LEU A 169 -11.77 18.14 -4.84
CA LEU A 169 -12.19 19.41 -4.28
C LEU A 169 -13.46 19.26 -3.45
N LEU A 170 -13.83 20.31 -2.73
CA LEU A 170 -15.14 20.50 -2.14
C LEU A 170 -15.78 21.74 -2.82
N GLY A 171 -16.52 21.50 -3.90
CA GLY A 171 -16.86 22.56 -4.86
C GLY A 171 -15.57 23.10 -5.51
N ASP A 172 -15.24 24.37 -5.23
CA ASP A 172 -14.01 25.02 -5.74
C ASP A 172 -12.89 25.06 -4.69
N ARG A 173 -13.14 24.55 -3.48
CA ARG A 173 -12.21 24.71 -2.36
C ARG A 173 -11.27 23.54 -2.25
N VAL A 174 -10.01 23.86 -2.05
CA VAL A 174 -8.97 22.87 -1.72
C VAL A 174 -9.29 22.22 -0.38
N THR A 175 -9.46 20.90 -0.38
CA THR A 175 -9.70 20.13 0.86
C THR A 175 -8.44 20.09 1.73
N PRO A 176 -8.56 19.88 3.07
CA PRO A 176 -7.38 19.75 3.94
C PRO A 176 -6.41 18.64 3.49
N LEU A 177 -6.94 17.58 2.88
CA LEU A 177 -6.13 16.49 2.31
C LEU A 177 -5.31 16.96 1.11
N LEU A 178 -5.93 17.72 0.21
CA LEU A 178 -5.27 18.28 -0.97
C LEU A 178 -4.26 19.37 -0.57
N ALA A 179 -4.62 20.26 0.37
CA ALA A 179 -3.71 21.26 0.93
C ALA A 179 -2.42 20.62 1.47
N SER A 180 -2.54 19.56 2.28
CA SER A 180 -1.38 18.81 2.79
C SER A 180 -0.46 18.28 1.69
N ARG A 181 -1.01 17.85 0.53
CA ARG A 181 -0.20 17.44 -0.63
C ARG A 181 0.49 18.62 -1.28
N ILE A 182 -0.20 19.74 -1.46
CA ILE A 182 0.37 20.94 -2.08
C ILE A 182 1.49 21.48 -1.19
N ASP A 183 1.27 21.62 0.12
CA ASP A 183 2.27 22.10 1.08
C ASP A 183 3.51 21.21 1.07
N LYS A 184 3.32 19.88 1.03
CA LYS A 184 4.43 18.94 0.87
C LYS A 184 5.15 19.13 -0.47
N GLY A 185 4.41 19.35 -1.55
CA GLY A 185 4.96 19.65 -2.88
C GLY A 185 5.79 20.92 -2.88
N ILE A 186 5.30 21.99 -2.28
CA ILE A 186 6.02 23.27 -2.13
C ILE A 186 7.30 23.06 -1.31
N SER A 187 7.23 22.33 -0.21
CA SER A 187 8.42 22.01 0.60
C SER A 187 9.48 21.20 -0.17
N VAL A 188 9.06 20.30 -1.07
CA VAL A 188 9.99 19.54 -1.94
C VAL A 188 10.56 20.44 -3.04
N TYR A 189 9.74 21.29 -3.66
CA TYR A 189 10.13 22.29 -4.65
C TYR A 189 11.21 23.24 -4.08
N GLN A 190 10.98 23.80 -2.90
CA GLN A 190 11.95 24.68 -2.22
C GLN A 190 13.31 24.02 -1.95
N LYS A 191 13.33 22.70 -1.73
CA LYS A 191 14.55 21.91 -1.55
C LYS A 191 15.25 21.53 -2.87
N ASN A 192 14.63 21.83 -4.01
CA ASN A 192 15.13 21.54 -5.35
C ASN A 192 15.14 22.82 -6.21
N PRO A 193 16.07 23.77 -5.95
CA PRO A 193 16.15 25.02 -6.70
C PRO A 193 16.25 24.75 -8.20
N GLY A 194 15.46 25.50 -9.01
CA GLY A 194 15.38 25.34 -10.47
C GLY A 194 14.41 24.26 -10.94
N SER A 195 13.78 23.50 -10.03
CA SER A 195 12.72 22.55 -10.41
C SER A 195 11.42 23.27 -10.79
N LYS A 196 10.54 22.60 -11.54
CA LYS A 196 9.17 23.04 -11.84
C LYS A 196 8.16 22.24 -11.04
N LEU A 197 7.09 22.90 -10.62
CA LEU A 197 6.00 22.32 -9.84
C LEU A 197 4.82 21.99 -10.76
N ILE A 198 4.54 20.71 -10.97
CA ILE A 198 3.41 20.27 -11.79
C ILE A 198 2.22 19.96 -10.88
N MET A 199 1.11 20.66 -11.09
CA MET A 199 -0.18 20.38 -10.44
C MET A 199 -1.00 19.52 -11.39
N SER A 200 -1.33 18.30 -10.99
CA SER A 200 -2.03 17.35 -11.86
C SER A 200 -3.33 16.86 -11.21
N GLY A 201 -4.43 17.12 -11.91
CA GLY A 201 -5.78 16.72 -11.50
C GLY A 201 -6.84 17.38 -12.40
N GLY A 202 -7.72 16.56 -12.97
CA GLY A 202 -8.80 17.02 -13.82
C GLY A 202 -9.94 17.68 -13.03
N GLN A 203 -11.08 17.84 -13.72
CA GLN A 203 -12.29 18.39 -13.16
C GLN A 203 -13.29 17.26 -12.85
N GLY A 204 -13.74 17.15 -11.63
CA GLY A 204 -14.83 16.27 -11.22
C GLY A 204 -16.18 16.75 -11.76
N SER A 205 -17.18 15.87 -11.74
CA SER A 205 -18.53 16.19 -12.25
C SER A 205 -19.28 17.23 -11.41
N ASP A 206 -18.88 17.40 -10.18
CA ASP A 206 -19.44 18.33 -9.17
C ASP A 206 -18.51 19.51 -8.86
N GLU A 207 -17.45 19.70 -9.67
CA GLU A 207 -16.45 20.76 -9.50
C GLU A 207 -16.63 21.82 -10.60
N SER A 208 -16.48 23.09 -10.25
CA SER A 208 -16.56 24.22 -11.20
C SER A 208 -15.23 24.51 -11.88
N VAL A 209 -14.12 24.10 -11.26
CA VAL A 209 -12.75 24.25 -11.76
C VAL A 209 -12.00 22.92 -11.67
N SER A 210 -10.94 22.75 -12.44
CA SER A 210 -10.09 21.57 -12.31
C SER A 210 -9.32 21.57 -10.99
N GLU A 211 -9.05 20.37 -10.44
CA GLU A 211 -8.21 20.25 -9.25
C GLU A 211 -6.87 20.96 -9.44
N ALA A 212 -6.25 20.79 -10.61
CA ALA A 212 -4.96 21.37 -10.94
C ALA A 212 -4.97 22.91 -10.92
N GLU A 213 -6.07 23.54 -11.36
CA GLU A 213 -6.23 25.00 -11.27
C GLU A 213 -6.41 25.48 -9.84
N ALA A 214 -7.24 24.78 -9.05
CA ALA A 214 -7.40 25.08 -7.63
C ALA A 214 -6.07 24.93 -6.87
N MET A 215 -5.30 23.87 -7.17
CA MET A 215 -3.96 23.63 -6.61
C MET A 215 -2.97 24.73 -6.99
N ARG A 216 -2.99 25.19 -8.26
CA ARG A 216 -2.17 26.31 -8.72
C ARG A 216 -2.49 27.57 -7.93
N ASN A 217 -3.77 27.91 -7.82
CA ASN A 217 -4.22 29.12 -7.11
C ASN A 217 -3.81 29.06 -5.62
N TYR A 218 -3.85 27.88 -5.00
CA TYR A 218 -3.36 27.70 -3.65
C TYR A 218 -1.84 27.91 -3.57
N ALA A 219 -1.05 27.33 -4.49
CA ALA A 219 0.40 27.47 -4.50
C ALA A 219 0.86 28.92 -4.74
N LEU A 220 0.16 29.67 -5.60
CA LEU A 220 0.42 31.09 -5.81
C LEU A 220 0.20 31.91 -4.52
N LYS A 221 -0.85 31.61 -3.76
CA LYS A 221 -1.09 32.25 -2.44
C LYS A 221 -0.01 31.90 -1.42
N GLN A 222 0.67 30.76 -1.57
CA GLN A 222 1.82 30.36 -0.75
C GLN A 222 3.17 30.94 -1.25
N GLY A 223 3.14 31.82 -2.25
CA GLY A 223 4.34 32.53 -2.75
C GLY A 223 5.15 31.76 -3.81
N VAL A 224 4.63 30.70 -4.40
CA VAL A 224 5.31 30.02 -5.51
C VAL A 224 5.20 30.86 -6.78
N PRO A 225 6.31 31.17 -7.49
CA PRO A 225 6.28 31.95 -8.72
C PRO A 225 5.42 31.28 -9.80
N SER A 226 4.56 32.05 -10.49
CA SER A 226 3.65 31.53 -11.52
C SER A 226 4.40 30.84 -12.66
N GLN A 227 5.59 31.31 -13.02
CA GLN A 227 6.45 30.74 -14.06
C GLN A 227 6.99 29.36 -13.72
N ASP A 228 6.94 28.95 -12.45
CA ASP A 228 7.44 27.64 -12.00
C ASP A 228 6.32 26.62 -11.85
N ILE A 229 5.06 27.03 -12.03
CA ILE A 229 3.89 26.14 -11.91
C ILE A 229 3.41 25.73 -13.30
N ILE A 230 3.33 24.41 -13.51
CA ILE A 230 2.75 23.78 -14.70
C ILE A 230 1.42 23.12 -14.30
N VAL A 231 0.38 23.27 -15.09
CA VAL A 231 -0.97 22.74 -14.83
C VAL A 231 -1.29 21.62 -15.78
N GLU A 232 -1.64 20.45 -15.26
CA GLU A 232 -2.20 19.31 -15.99
C GLU A 232 -3.65 19.11 -15.53
N LYS A 233 -4.64 19.35 -16.37
CA LYS A 233 -6.07 19.38 -16.03
C LYS A 233 -6.95 18.39 -16.79
N GLN A 234 -6.35 17.46 -17.56
CA GLN A 234 -7.10 16.53 -18.41
C GLN A 234 -7.33 15.18 -17.74
N SER A 235 -6.57 14.86 -16.72
CA SER A 235 -6.58 13.55 -16.07
C SER A 235 -7.85 13.31 -15.24
N ARG A 236 -8.38 12.09 -15.31
CA ARG A 236 -9.55 11.60 -14.53
C ARG A 236 -9.20 10.54 -13.50
N ASN A 237 -7.98 10.04 -13.54
CA ASN A 237 -7.49 9.01 -12.63
C ASN A 237 -5.95 9.07 -12.51
N THR A 238 -5.40 8.37 -11.51
CA THR A 238 -3.97 8.43 -11.21
C THR A 238 -3.07 7.96 -12.37
N ARG A 239 -3.52 7.03 -13.21
CA ARG A 239 -2.75 6.61 -14.38
C ARG A 239 -2.66 7.73 -15.42
N GLU A 240 -3.76 8.40 -15.66
CA GLU A 240 -3.81 9.56 -16.55
C GLU A 240 -3.00 10.73 -16.02
N ASN A 241 -3.01 10.98 -14.67
CA ASN A 241 -2.12 11.96 -14.07
C ASN A 241 -0.66 11.69 -14.45
N MET A 242 -0.20 10.43 -14.35
CA MET A 242 1.18 10.09 -14.73
C MET A 242 1.43 10.24 -16.22
N ARG A 243 0.48 9.76 -17.05
CA ARG A 243 0.60 9.76 -18.52
C ARG A 243 0.60 11.17 -19.08
N PHE A 244 -0.33 12.03 -18.64
CA PHE A 244 -0.43 13.39 -19.17
C PHE A 244 0.66 14.30 -18.58
N SER A 245 1.01 14.15 -17.31
CA SER A 245 2.17 14.87 -16.76
C SER A 245 3.47 14.51 -17.47
N LYS A 246 3.63 13.26 -17.93
CA LYS A 246 4.83 12.84 -18.68
C LYS A 246 5.05 13.67 -19.94
N THR A 247 4.00 14.08 -20.65
CA THR A 247 4.14 14.92 -21.85
C THR A 247 4.64 16.34 -21.57
N LEU A 248 4.56 16.77 -20.29
CA LEU A 248 5.03 18.09 -19.80
C LEU A 248 6.45 18.03 -19.22
N ILE A 249 7.03 16.85 -19.14
CA ILE A 249 8.32 16.57 -18.51
C ILE A 249 9.35 16.25 -19.59
N LYS A 250 10.56 16.79 -19.47
CA LYS A 250 11.67 16.45 -20.35
C LYS A 250 12.03 14.96 -20.21
N ASP A 251 12.32 14.30 -21.32
CA ASP A 251 12.67 12.87 -21.30
C ASP A 251 13.86 12.60 -20.36
N GLY A 252 13.71 11.55 -19.54
CA GLY A 252 14.73 11.13 -18.60
C GLY A 252 14.91 12.01 -17.35
N ALA A 253 14.19 13.15 -17.26
CA ALA A 253 14.29 14.03 -16.10
C ALA A 253 13.77 13.37 -14.82
N PRO A 254 14.45 13.56 -13.67
CA PRO A 254 14.00 13.02 -12.38
C PRO A 254 12.78 13.78 -11.85
N VAL A 255 11.76 13.01 -11.45
CA VAL A 255 10.47 13.54 -10.96
C VAL A 255 10.23 13.13 -9.51
N ALA A 256 9.99 14.10 -8.65
CA ALA A 256 9.50 13.87 -7.30
C ALA A 256 7.96 13.82 -7.32
N ILE A 257 7.37 12.64 -7.10
CA ILE A 257 5.92 12.49 -7.00
C ILE A 257 5.48 12.75 -5.57
N VAL A 258 4.52 13.66 -5.41
CA VAL A 258 3.98 14.05 -4.10
C VAL A 258 2.50 13.67 -4.04
N THR A 259 2.16 12.84 -3.06
CA THR A 259 0.79 12.43 -2.78
C THR A 259 0.66 12.03 -1.30
N SER A 260 -0.53 11.62 -0.85
CA SER A 260 -0.70 11.09 0.51
C SER A 260 0.10 9.81 0.72
N TYR A 261 0.68 9.61 1.91
CA TYR A 261 1.57 8.48 2.17
C TYR A 261 0.93 7.11 1.88
N TYR A 262 -0.36 6.93 2.16
CA TYR A 262 -1.07 5.68 1.88
C TYR A 262 -1.26 5.41 0.37
N HIS A 263 -1.25 6.47 -0.47
CA HIS A 263 -1.39 6.39 -1.92
C HIS A 263 -0.04 6.27 -2.66
N LEU A 264 1.06 6.58 -1.97
CA LEU A 264 2.38 6.77 -2.57
C LEU A 264 2.86 5.56 -3.35
N PHE A 265 2.78 4.36 -2.77
CA PHE A 265 3.27 3.15 -3.41
C PHE A 265 2.53 2.85 -4.72
N ARG A 266 1.18 2.95 -4.74
CA ARG A 266 0.39 2.76 -5.96
C ARG A 266 0.70 3.83 -7.01
N ALA A 267 0.89 5.08 -6.63
CA ALA A 267 1.29 6.14 -7.54
C ALA A 267 2.67 5.86 -8.16
N LEU A 268 3.64 5.41 -7.37
CA LEU A 268 4.97 5.04 -7.84
C LEU A 268 4.95 3.83 -8.79
N THR A 269 4.12 2.82 -8.54
CA THR A 269 3.98 1.68 -9.45
C THR A 269 3.37 2.09 -10.78
N LEU A 270 2.41 3.01 -10.79
CA LEU A 270 1.84 3.59 -12.02
C LEU A 270 2.88 4.43 -12.77
N ALA A 271 3.63 5.27 -12.08
CA ALA A 271 4.70 6.06 -12.69
C ALA A 271 5.78 5.19 -13.35
N ARG A 272 6.10 4.04 -12.72
CA ARG A 272 6.99 3.03 -13.32
C ARG A 272 6.40 2.44 -14.62
N GLN A 273 5.11 2.12 -14.64
CA GLN A 273 4.43 1.61 -15.84
C GLN A 273 4.46 2.62 -16.99
N GLU A 274 4.32 3.91 -16.68
CA GLU A 274 4.44 5.01 -17.66
C GLU A 274 5.91 5.40 -17.96
N LYS A 275 6.89 4.63 -17.44
CA LYS A 275 8.34 4.84 -17.63
C LYS A 275 8.85 6.21 -17.15
N LEU A 276 8.24 6.79 -16.11
CA LEU A 276 8.74 7.99 -15.47
C LEU A 276 9.92 7.64 -14.54
N LYS A 277 11.02 8.39 -14.66
CA LYS A 277 12.14 8.31 -13.71
C LYS A 277 11.75 9.05 -12.43
N SER A 278 11.13 8.35 -11.48
CA SER A 278 10.49 8.98 -10.35
C SER A 278 10.84 8.36 -9.00
N PHE A 279 10.70 9.18 -7.97
CA PHE A 279 10.73 8.82 -6.56
C PHE A 279 9.63 9.58 -5.83
N GLY A 280 9.31 9.23 -4.59
CA GLY A 280 8.09 9.73 -4.00
C GLY A 280 8.23 10.37 -2.63
N TYR A 281 7.34 11.33 -2.35
CA TYR A 281 7.17 11.95 -1.04
C TYR A 281 5.72 11.84 -0.60
N GLY A 282 5.51 11.27 0.60
CA GLY A 282 4.20 11.14 1.20
C GLY A 282 3.83 12.38 2.03
N ALA A 283 2.66 12.97 1.75
CA ALA A 283 2.05 13.96 2.61
C ALA A 283 1.32 13.29 3.78
N LYS A 284 1.38 13.90 4.97
CA LYS A 284 0.73 13.39 6.18
C LYS A 284 -0.80 13.52 6.08
N THR A 285 -1.51 12.55 6.64
CA THR A 285 -2.97 12.54 6.71
C THR A 285 -3.45 12.12 8.10
N ARG A 286 -4.72 12.37 8.40
CA ARG A 286 -5.31 11.99 9.69
C ARG A 286 -5.42 10.47 9.80
N PHE A 287 -5.01 9.89 10.92
CA PHE A 287 -4.90 8.45 11.11
C PHE A 287 -6.23 7.69 10.98
N TYR A 288 -7.35 8.27 11.42
CA TYR A 288 -8.66 7.60 11.33
C TYR A 288 -9.10 7.33 9.88
N PHE A 289 -8.70 8.20 8.95
CA PHE A 289 -8.99 8.07 7.53
C PHE A 289 -8.03 7.08 6.84
N THR A 290 -6.81 7.00 7.34
CA THR A 290 -5.70 6.28 6.68
C THR A 290 -5.95 4.80 6.48
N LEU A 291 -6.51 4.12 7.50
CA LEU A 291 -6.69 2.66 7.43
C LEU A 291 -7.65 2.28 6.28
N ASN A 292 -8.80 2.93 6.22
CA ASN A 292 -9.79 2.68 5.16
C ASN A 292 -9.24 3.07 3.77
N ALA A 293 -8.55 4.22 3.70
CA ALA A 293 -7.90 4.67 2.47
C ALA A 293 -6.81 3.69 2.02
N PHE A 294 -6.01 3.15 2.95
CA PHE A 294 -4.97 2.16 2.65
C PHE A 294 -5.55 0.85 2.10
N ILE A 295 -6.66 0.35 2.68
CA ILE A 295 -7.37 -0.84 2.16
C ILE A 295 -7.86 -0.57 0.73
N ARG A 296 -8.41 0.61 0.46
CA ARG A 296 -8.82 1.02 -0.89
C ARG A 296 -7.64 1.05 -1.86
N GLU A 297 -6.48 1.52 -1.44
CA GLU A 297 -5.27 1.52 -2.26
C GLU A 297 -4.75 0.11 -2.54
N PHE A 298 -4.85 -0.79 -1.56
CA PHE A 298 -4.54 -2.22 -1.76
C PHE A 298 -5.47 -2.86 -2.79
N ILE A 299 -6.78 -2.64 -2.69
CA ILE A 299 -7.76 -3.12 -3.70
C ILE A 299 -7.42 -2.53 -5.08
N GLY A 300 -7.12 -1.22 -5.15
CA GLY A 300 -6.68 -0.58 -6.38
C GLY A 300 -5.41 -1.19 -6.97
N TYR A 301 -4.46 -1.59 -6.14
CA TYR A 301 -3.26 -2.32 -6.55
C TYR A 301 -3.59 -3.72 -7.10
N LEU A 302 -4.46 -4.49 -6.43
CA LEU A 302 -4.91 -5.80 -6.92
C LEU A 302 -5.58 -5.69 -8.30
N MET A 303 -6.45 -4.70 -8.49
CA MET A 303 -7.09 -4.43 -9.78
C MET A 303 -6.09 -4.01 -10.87
N GLN A 304 -5.06 -3.22 -10.52
CA GLN A 304 -3.99 -2.83 -11.42
C GLN A 304 -3.15 -4.04 -11.87
N THR A 305 -2.99 -5.04 -11.01
CA THR A 305 -2.17 -6.24 -11.24
C THR A 305 -3.00 -7.50 -11.46
N LYS A 306 -4.30 -7.39 -11.76
CA LYS A 306 -5.26 -8.50 -11.80
C LYS A 306 -4.82 -9.72 -12.63
N LYS A 307 -4.14 -9.51 -13.76
CA LYS A 307 -3.64 -10.60 -14.61
C LYS A 307 -2.59 -11.44 -13.88
N TRP A 308 -1.67 -10.78 -13.18
CA TRP A 308 -0.63 -11.44 -12.39
C TRP A 308 -1.22 -12.10 -11.14
N GLN A 309 -2.21 -11.48 -10.49
CA GLN A 309 -2.91 -12.06 -9.35
C GLN A 309 -3.62 -13.36 -9.76
N LEU A 310 -4.35 -13.35 -10.88
CA LEU A 310 -5.02 -14.54 -11.40
C LEU A 310 -4.03 -15.66 -11.71
N LEU A 311 -2.92 -15.34 -12.41
CA LEU A 311 -1.88 -16.32 -12.75
C LEU A 311 -1.27 -16.94 -11.47
N THR A 312 -0.90 -16.12 -10.50
CA THR A 312 -0.34 -16.60 -9.22
C THR A 312 -1.33 -17.49 -8.48
N PHE A 313 -2.60 -17.09 -8.43
CA PHE A 313 -3.65 -17.89 -7.79
C PHE A 313 -3.84 -19.25 -8.47
N LEU A 314 -3.87 -19.28 -9.81
CA LEU A 314 -3.98 -20.53 -10.57
C LEU A 314 -2.78 -21.45 -10.33
N ILE A 315 -1.57 -20.91 -10.30
CA ILE A 315 -0.36 -21.71 -9.99
C ILE A 315 -0.46 -22.31 -8.58
N LEU A 316 -0.83 -21.52 -7.58
CA LEU A 316 -0.98 -22.00 -6.20
C LEU A 316 -2.08 -23.05 -6.07
N ALA A 317 -3.21 -22.86 -6.75
CA ALA A 317 -4.29 -23.86 -6.79
C ALA A 317 -3.86 -25.17 -7.45
N CYS A 318 -3.14 -25.11 -8.57
CA CYS A 318 -2.55 -26.30 -9.22
C CYS A 318 -1.55 -27.02 -8.31
N CYS A 319 -0.64 -26.27 -7.67
CA CYS A 319 0.32 -26.85 -6.72
C CYS A 319 -0.39 -27.55 -5.55
N TYR A 320 -1.46 -26.93 -5.01
CA TYR A 320 -2.26 -27.54 -3.95
C TYR A 320 -2.95 -28.82 -4.42
N CYS A 321 -3.56 -28.84 -5.62
CA CYS A 321 -4.19 -30.04 -6.17
C CYS A 321 -3.18 -31.17 -6.40
N ILE A 322 -2.00 -30.87 -6.93
CA ILE A 322 -0.91 -31.83 -7.12
C ILE A 322 -0.44 -32.39 -5.77
N PHE A 323 -0.21 -31.50 -4.79
CA PHE A 323 0.20 -31.91 -3.45
C PHE A 323 -0.83 -32.85 -2.83
N ARG A 324 -2.12 -32.50 -2.90
CA ARG A 324 -3.19 -33.35 -2.39
C ARG A 324 -3.28 -34.70 -3.10
N TYR A 325 -3.03 -34.74 -4.41
CA TYR A 325 -3.03 -36.00 -5.19
C TYR A 325 -1.84 -36.92 -4.82
N LEU A 326 -0.68 -36.34 -4.51
CA LEU A 326 0.53 -37.11 -4.20
C LEU A 326 0.59 -37.65 -2.75
N PHE A 327 -0.14 -37.00 -1.82
CA PHE A 327 -0.06 -37.28 -0.39
C PHE A 327 -1.40 -37.75 0.24
N ASN A 328 -2.47 -37.93 -0.55
CA ASN A 328 -3.67 -38.66 -0.20
C ASN A 328 -3.79 -39.96 -1.03
#